data_fa54df7b4359ce1461fef07c2e74f7ad
#
_entry.id   fa54df7b4359ce1461fef07c2e74f7ad
#
_cell.length_a   1.000
_cell.length_b   1.000
_cell.length_c   1.000
_cell.angle_alpha   90.00
_cell.angle_beta   90.00
_cell.angle_gamma   90.00
#
_symmetry.space_group_name_H-M   'P 1'
#
loop_
_entity.id
_entity.type
_entity.pdbx_description
1 polymer ?
#
loop_
_entity_poly.entity_id
_entity_poly.type
_entity_poly.pdbx_seq_one_letter_code
_entity_poly.pdbx_strand_id
1 'polypeptide(L)'
;MNAPGQHLALPLSGLVFALLAPGSAETGVEADWLNDWQARLLGRHAEPALAWQAWCDSPPPADLRLHGLLTRLGLSCAETLALALAASVELDVMAGRVVAWLQSPSGGARPSAGLVMTLAARLDGSAPERHLAALIAGPARDCGLLLLDGETRPLPETALRTPPSVALALAGQ
;
A
#
# COMPACT_ATOMS: atom_id res chain seq x y z
N MET A 1 -12.04 25.25 5.47
CA MET A 1 -10.60 25.43 5.23
C MET A 1 -10.03 24.02 5.02
N ASN A 2 -9.86 23.60 3.74
CA ASN A 2 -9.33 22.27 3.45
C ASN A 2 -7.85 22.24 3.85
N ALA A 3 -7.48 21.29 4.73
CA ALA A 3 -6.08 21.07 5.05
C ALA A 3 -5.30 20.74 3.76
N PRO A 4 -4.19 21.44 3.47
CA PRO A 4 -3.38 21.14 2.30
C PRO A 4 -2.73 19.76 2.48
N GLY A 5 -2.87 18.88 1.51
CA GLY A 5 -2.02 17.70 1.39
C GLY A 5 -2.65 16.33 1.61
N GLN A 6 -3.95 16.15 1.36
CA GLN A 6 -4.57 14.81 1.56
C GLN A 6 -5.20 14.23 0.28
N HIS A 7 -4.53 14.42 -0.86
CA HIS A 7 -4.85 13.69 -2.08
C HIS A 7 -3.65 12.82 -2.46
N LEU A 8 -3.69 11.56 -2.07
CA LEU A 8 -2.77 10.58 -2.64
C LEU A 8 -3.09 10.38 -4.12
N ALA A 9 -2.04 10.26 -4.93
CA ALA A 9 -2.19 10.00 -6.35
C ALA A 9 -2.94 8.68 -6.64
N LEU A 10 -2.87 7.73 -5.71
CA LEU A 10 -3.54 6.43 -5.76
C LEU A 10 -4.51 6.30 -4.59
N PRO A 11 -5.83 6.36 -4.82
CA PRO A 11 -6.87 6.16 -3.81
C PRO A 11 -6.78 4.84 -3.03
N LEU A 12 -6.33 3.75 -3.67
CA LEU A 12 -6.08 2.48 -2.98
C LEU A 12 -5.12 2.64 -1.81
N SER A 13 -4.07 3.46 -1.96
CA SER A 13 -3.14 3.72 -0.86
C SER A 13 -3.82 4.42 0.32
N GLY A 14 -4.77 5.31 0.06
CA GLY A 14 -5.59 5.93 1.11
C GLY A 14 -6.40 4.90 1.90
N LEU A 15 -6.98 3.92 1.21
CA LEU A 15 -7.67 2.80 1.86
C LEU A 15 -6.71 1.99 2.74
N VAL A 16 -5.51 1.68 2.23
CA VAL A 16 -4.48 0.95 2.99
C VAL A 16 -4.07 1.73 4.24
N PHE A 17 -3.82 3.02 4.13
CA PHE A 17 -3.49 3.86 5.28
C PHE A 17 -4.63 3.95 6.30
N ALA A 18 -5.87 4.01 5.85
CA ALA A 18 -7.04 3.95 6.74
C ALA A 18 -7.10 2.66 7.56
N LEU A 19 -6.70 1.52 6.96
CA LEU A 19 -6.66 0.21 7.63
C LEU A 19 -5.49 0.07 8.61
N LEU A 20 -4.45 0.89 8.45
CA LEU A 20 -3.26 0.92 9.31
C LEU A 20 -3.39 1.91 10.45
N ALA A 21 -4.46 2.69 10.51
CA ALA A 21 -4.63 3.69 11.54
C ALA A 21 -4.69 3.04 12.94
N PRO A 22 -3.90 3.55 13.90
CA PRO A 22 -3.79 2.96 15.24
C PRO A 22 -5.01 3.23 16.14
N GLY A 23 -5.93 4.07 15.68
CA GLY A 23 -7.03 4.57 16.51
C GLY A 23 -6.57 5.66 17.48
N SER A 24 -7.40 5.94 18.48
CA SER A 24 -7.18 7.06 19.42
C SER A 24 -6.10 6.81 20.49
N ALA A 25 -5.48 5.63 20.50
CA ALA A 25 -4.49 5.26 21.53
C ALA A 25 -3.11 5.89 21.29
N GLU A 26 -2.77 6.23 20.05
CA GLU A 26 -1.50 6.81 19.67
C GLU A 26 -1.68 8.26 19.22
N THR A 27 -0.69 9.10 19.57
CA THR A 27 -0.69 10.53 19.26
C THR A 27 0.56 10.90 18.45
N GLY A 28 0.41 11.89 17.57
CA GLY A 28 1.50 12.37 16.73
C GLY A 28 1.03 12.66 15.31
N VAL A 29 1.84 13.38 14.56
CA VAL A 29 1.49 13.83 13.20
C VAL A 29 1.15 12.66 12.28
N GLU A 30 1.89 11.57 12.38
CA GLU A 30 1.70 10.36 11.59
C GLU A 30 0.40 9.62 11.99
N ALA A 31 0.15 9.51 13.30
CA ALA A 31 -1.07 8.90 13.82
C ALA A 31 -2.31 9.72 13.46
N ASP A 32 -2.26 11.03 13.62
CA ASP A 32 -3.35 11.95 13.25
C ASP A 32 -3.67 11.86 11.76
N TRP A 33 -2.64 11.79 10.91
CA TRP A 33 -2.81 11.66 9.47
C TRP A 33 -3.47 10.33 9.07
N LEU A 34 -3.10 9.21 9.73
CA LEU A 34 -3.73 7.90 9.52
C LEU A 34 -5.19 7.90 10.00
N ASN A 35 -5.46 8.48 11.16
CA ASN A 35 -6.81 8.58 11.72
C ASN A 35 -7.73 9.43 10.84
N ASP A 36 -7.21 10.47 10.20
CA ASP A 36 -7.95 11.26 9.21
C ASP A 36 -8.34 10.41 7.98
N TRP A 37 -7.46 9.55 7.48
CA TRP A 37 -7.80 8.60 6.41
C TRP A 37 -8.85 7.60 6.87
N GLN A 38 -8.72 7.07 8.09
CA GLN A 38 -9.70 6.15 8.67
C GLN A 38 -11.09 6.80 8.77
N ALA A 39 -11.17 8.01 9.30
CA ALA A 39 -12.43 8.74 9.45
C ALA A 39 -13.13 9.01 8.10
N ARG A 40 -12.36 9.26 7.04
CA ARG A 40 -12.90 9.52 5.70
C ARG A 40 -13.39 8.28 4.98
N LEU A 41 -12.68 7.16 5.10
CA LEU A 41 -12.88 5.99 4.25
C LEU A 41 -13.61 4.85 4.96
N LEU A 42 -13.32 4.58 6.23
CA LEU A 42 -13.94 3.47 6.95
C LEU A 42 -15.33 3.79 7.51
N GLY A 43 -15.74 5.06 7.53
CA GLY A 43 -17.14 5.40 7.77
C GLY A 43 -18.12 4.82 6.72
N ARG A 44 -17.59 4.30 5.62
CA ARG A 44 -18.36 3.70 4.50
C ARG A 44 -18.20 2.19 4.38
N HIS A 45 -17.12 1.61 4.93
CA HIS A 45 -16.80 0.18 4.81
C HIS A 45 -16.31 -0.33 6.17
N ALA A 46 -17.19 -0.99 6.91
CA ALA A 46 -16.88 -1.53 8.24
C ALA A 46 -15.86 -2.69 8.19
N GLU A 47 -15.74 -3.38 7.04
CA GLU A 47 -14.87 -4.54 6.89
C GLU A 47 -13.83 -4.36 5.78
N PRO A 48 -12.53 -4.63 6.07
CA PRO A 48 -11.44 -4.50 5.10
C PRO A 48 -11.65 -5.32 3.82
N ALA A 49 -12.15 -6.55 3.94
CA ALA A 49 -12.39 -7.43 2.81
C ALA A 49 -13.44 -6.86 1.84
N LEU A 50 -14.51 -6.25 2.36
CA LEU A 50 -15.54 -5.61 1.53
C LEU A 50 -15.00 -4.38 0.80
N ALA A 51 -14.11 -3.62 1.45
CA ALA A 51 -13.50 -2.47 0.80
C ALA A 51 -12.56 -2.88 -0.34
N TRP A 52 -11.82 -3.96 -0.18
CA TRP A 52 -10.99 -4.55 -1.24
C TRP A 52 -11.84 -5.05 -2.39
N GLN A 53 -12.90 -5.81 -2.11
CA GLN A 53 -13.84 -6.30 -3.11
C GLN A 53 -14.44 -5.15 -3.92
N ALA A 54 -14.95 -4.12 -3.23
CA ALA A 54 -15.52 -2.94 -3.87
C ALA A 54 -14.51 -2.23 -4.80
N TRP A 55 -13.25 -2.15 -4.38
CA TRP A 55 -12.19 -1.60 -5.23
C TRP A 55 -11.91 -2.49 -6.45
N CYS A 56 -11.90 -3.80 -6.30
CA CYS A 56 -11.74 -4.74 -7.43
C CYS A 56 -12.89 -4.64 -8.42
N ASP A 57 -14.12 -4.48 -7.92
CA ASP A 57 -15.32 -4.43 -8.76
C ASP A 57 -15.49 -3.07 -9.47
N SER A 58 -15.09 -1.99 -8.80
CA SER A 58 -15.29 -0.62 -9.30
C SER A 58 -14.16 0.32 -8.82
N PRO A 59 -12.96 0.24 -9.41
CA PRO A 59 -11.84 1.07 -9.01
C PRO A 59 -12.11 2.55 -9.30
N PRO A 60 -11.64 3.44 -8.41
CA PRO A 60 -11.67 4.88 -8.67
C PRO A 60 -10.93 5.24 -9.97
N PRO A 61 -11.32 6.31 -10.70
CA PRO A 61 -10.68 6.69 -11.96
C PRO A 61 -9.15 6.84 -11.87
N ALA A 62 -8.63 7.34 -10.76
CA ALA A 62 -7.20 7.50 -10.56
C ALA A 62 -6.46 6.14 -10.41
N ASP A 63 -7.15 5.08 -9.98
CA ASP A 63 -6.58 3.73 -9.83
C ASP A 63 -6.75 2.84 -11.06
N LEU A 64 -7.41 3.30 -12.13
CA LEU A 64 -7.68 2.46 -13.32
C LEU A 64 -6.43 1.86 -13.95
N ARG A 65 -5.29 2.56 -13.89
CA ARG A 65 -4.02 2.03 -14.41
C ARG A 65 -3.49 0.89 -13.55
N LEU A 66 -3.52 1.05 -12.23
CA LEU A 66 -3.14 0.00 -11.29
C LEU A 66 -4.06 -1.22 -11.40
N HIS A 67 -5.37 -0.99 -11.47
CA HIS A 67 -6.36 -2.05 -11.70
C HIS A 67 -6.16 -2.75 -13.05
N GLY A 68 -5.78 -2.00 -14.09
CA GLY A 68 -5.41 -2.56 -15.38
C GLY A 68 -4.19 -3.49 -15.33
N LEU A 69 -3.22 -3.21 -14.47
CA LEU A 69 -2.08 -4.11 -14.21
C LEU A 69 -2.54 -5.37 -13.46
N LEU A 70 -3.36 -5.21 -12.41
CA LEU A 70 -3.95 -6.35 -11.69
C LEU A 70 -4.61 -7.33 -12.66
N THR A 71 -5.49 -6.84 -13.53
CA THR A 71 -6.27 -7.70 -14.42
C THR A 71 -5.47 -8.31 -15.57
N ARG A 72 -4.52 -7.55 -16.15
CA ARG A 72 -3.73 -8.00 -17.32
C ARG A 72 -2.59 -8.93 -16.95
N LEU A 73 -1.94 -8.69 -15.82
CA LEU A 73 -0.80 -9.48 -15.36
C LEU A 73 -1.19 -10.54 -14.34
N GLY A 74 -2.45 -10.55 -13.87
CA GLY A 74 -2.90 -11.46 -12.83
C GLY A 74 -2.21 -11.20 -11.47
N LEU A 75 -1.99 -9.92 -11.13
CA LEU A 75 -1.34 -9.57 -9.88
C LEU A 75 -2.18 -10.05 -8.68
N SER A 76 -1.51 -10.53 -7.66
CA SER A 76 -2.13 -10.84 -6.37
C SER A 76 -2.55 -9.57 -5.62
N CYS A 77 -3.37 -9.74 -4.58
CA CYS A 77 -3.70 -8.67 -3.64
C CYS A 77 -2.42 -8.01 -3.09
N ALA A 78 -1.47 -8.81 -2.62
CA ALA A 78 -0.21 -8.30 -2.06
C ALA A 78 0.62 -7.49 -3.06
N GLU A 79 0.76 -7.96 -4.30
CA GLU A 79 1.50 -7.24 -5.33
C GLU A 79 0.84 -5.89 -5.68
N THR A 80 -0.49 -5.88 -5.75
CA THR A 80 -1.25 -4.66 -6.02
C THR A 80 -1.09 -3.64 -4.90
N LEU A 81 -1.18 -4.07 -3.64
CA LEU A 81 -0.94 -3.23 -2.46
C LEU A 81 0.50 -2.74 -2.39
N ALA A 82 1.47 -3.61 -2.70
CA ALA A 82 2.88 -3.24 -2.74
C ALA A 82 3.15 -2.13 -3.76
N LEU A 83 2.60 -2.25 -4.97
CA LEU A 83 2.72 -1.23 -6.00
C LEU A 83 2.06 0.09 -5.59
N ALA A 84 0.86 0.04 -5.01
CA ALA A 84 0.16 1.23 -4.52
C ALA A 84 0.96 1.96 -3.45
N LEU A 85 1.42 1.24 -2.41
CA LEU A 85 2.20 1.82 -1.32
C LEU A 85 3.57 2.32 -1.79
N ALA A 86 4.31 1.50 -2.56
CA ALA A 86 5.62 1.89 -3.06
C ALA A 86 5.54 3.12 -3.96
N ALA A 87 4.54 3.20 -4.85
CA ALA A 87 4.33 4.38 -5.68
C ALA A 87 3.96 5.62 -4.84
N SER A 88 3.11 5.47 -3.83
CA SER A 88 2.73 6.59 -2.97
C SER A 88 3.91 7.14 -2.17
N VAL A 89 4.79 6.29 -1.68
CA VAL A 89 6.02 6.69 -0.98
C VAL A 89 6.99 7.45 -1.89
N GLU A 90 7.07 7.10 -3.17
CA GLU A 90 7.90 7.83 -4.13
C GLU A 90 7.31 9.21 -4.49
N LEU A 91 6.01 9.42 -4.33
CA LEU A 91 5.29 10.63 -4.75
C LEU A 91 4.88 11.55 -3.59
N ASP A 92 4.82 11.05 -2.36
CA ASP A 92 4.33 11.77 -1.20
C ASP A 92 5.25 11.56 0.03
N VAL A 93 5.82 12.66 0.50
CA VAL A 93 6.74 12.65 1.67
C VAL A 93 6.04 12.16 2.93
N MET A 94 4.75 12.50 3.12
CA MET A 94 4.01 12.10 4.30
C MET A 94 3.73 10.59 4.29
N ALA A 95 3.42 10.01 3.12
CA ALA A 95 3.30 8.57 2.97
C ALA A 95 4.59 7.84 3.40
N GLY A 96 5.76 8.35 2.98
CA GLY A 96 7.05 7.80 3.39
C GLY A 96 7.30 7.89 4.90
N ARG A 97 6.96 9.03 5.52
CA ARG A 97 7.07 9.22 6.98
C ARG A 97 6.18 8.26 7.76
N VAL A 98 4.94 8.12 7.32
CA VAL A 98 3.97 7.22 7.95
C VAL A 98 4.41 5.76 7.83
N VAL A 99 4.89 5.33 6.67
CA VAL A 99 5.45 3.98 6.49
C VAL A 99 6.64 3.75 7.43
N ALA A 100 7.55 4.71 7.55
CA ALA A 100 8.68 4.61 8.48
C ALA A 100 8.22 4.51 9.95
N TRP A 101 7.22 5.29 10.33
CA TRP A 101 6.64 5.27 11.67
C TRP A 101 5.97 3.92 11.98
N LEU A 102 5.16 3.38 11.05
CA LEU A 102 4.50 2.07 11.20
C LEU A 102 5.47 0.90 11.34
N GLN A 103 6.67 1.03 10.79
CA GLN A 103 7.70 -0.02 10.80
C GLN A 103 8.80 0.23 11.85
N SER A 104 8.64 1.24 12.71
CA SER A 104 9.60 1.55 13.77
C SER A 104 9.77 0.34 14.74
N PRO A 105 10.99 0.10 15.25
CA PRO A 105 12.24 0.85 15.06
C PRO A 105 13.10 0.40 13.87
N SER A 106 12.77 -0.71 13.21
CA SER A 106 13.67 -1.37 12.23
C SER A 106 13.44 -0.95 10.77
N GLY A 107 12.29 -0.34 10.48
CA GLY A 107 11.87 -0.02 9.12
C GLY A 107 12.31 1.36 8.63
N GLY A 108 12.46 1.48 7.29
CA GLY A 108 12.64 2.75 6.59
C GLY A 108 11.33 3.29 6.01
N ALA A 109 11.45 4.35 5.20
CA ALA A 109 10.31 4.97 4.54
C ALA A 109 9.65 4.12 3.44
N ARG A 110 10.27 3.01 3.04
CA ARG A 110 9.71 2.07 2.05
C ARG A 110 8.93 0.95 2.73
N PRO A 111 7.79 0.50 2.17
CA PRO A 111 7.03 -0.61 2.74
C PRO A 111 7.86 -1.90 2.72
N SER A 112 7.88 -2.62 3.82
CA SER A 112 8.49 -3.96 3.89
C SER A 112 7.52 -5.03 3.37
N ALA A 113 8.08 -6.14 2.91
CA ALA A 113 7.28 -7.30 2.52
C ALA A 113 6.38 -7.80 3.67
N GLY A 114 6.87 -7.73 4.92
CA GLY A 114 6.11 -8.08 6.12
C GLY A 114 4.90 -7.20 6.35
N LEU A 115 5.04 -5.89 6.19
CA LEU A 115 3.91 -4.96 6.27
C LEU A 115 2.84 -5.30 5.23
N VAL A 116 3.25 -5.47 3.98
CA VAL A 116 2.33 -5.73 2.86
C VAL A 116 1.65 -7.09 2.98
N MET A 117 2.38 -8.16 3.32
CA MET A 117 1.78 -9.50 3.46
C MET A 117 0.73 -9.53 4.58
N THR A 118 0.98 -8.83 5.70
CA THR A 118 0.03 -8.75 6.81
C THR A 118 -1.24 -8.00 6.41
N LEU A 119 -1.10 -6.91 5.67
CA LEU A 119 -2.24 -6.16 5.13
C LEU A 119 -3.05 -6.98 4.14
N ALA A 120 -2.38 -7.64 3.18
CA ALA A 120 -3.06 -8.46 2.19
C ALA A 120 -3.85 -9.60 2.84
N ALA A 121 -3.27 -10.26 3.85
CA ALA A 121 -3.95 -11.30 4.62
C ALA A 121 -5.21 -10.79 5.34
N ARG A 122 -5.21 -9.54 5.80
CA ARG A 122 -6.41 -8.90 6.40
C ARG A 122 -7.49 -8.58 5.37
N LEU A 123 -7.10 -8.35 4.11
CA LEU A 123 -8.02 -7.98 3.04
C LEU A 123 -8.66 -9.18 2.34
N ASP A 124 -7.93 -10.26 2.11
CA ASP A 124 -8.43 -11.43 1.38
C ASP A 124 -8.59 -12.70 2.23
N GLY A 125 -8.20 -12.65 3.51
CA GLY A 125 -8.34 -13.78 4.45
C GLY A 125 -7.37 -14.94 4.21
N SER A 126 -6.39 -14.79 3.30
CA SER A 126 -5.41 -15.85 3.05
C SER A 126 -4.24 -15.82 4.04
N ALA A 127 -3.47 -16.91 4.07
CA ALA A 127 -2.29 -17.00 4.93
C ALA A 127 -1.19 -16.00 4.49
N PRO A 128 -0.55 -15.27 5.44
CA PRO A 128 0.48 -14.27 5.12
C PRO A 128 1.64 -14.81 4.27
N GLU A 129 2.02 -16.07 4.46
CA GLU A 129 3.13 -16.72 3.73
C GLU A 129 2.86 -16.80 2.22
N ARG A 130 1.60 -16.97 1.81
CA ARG A 130 1.23 -16.97 0.39
C ARG A 130 1.48 -15.61 -0.25
N HIS A 131 1.20 -14.54 0.47
CA HIS A 131 1.46 -13.18 0.02
C HIS A 131 2.95 -12.88 -0.07
N LEU A 132 3.75 -13.38 0.88
CA LEU A 132 5.20 -13.25 0.82
C LEU A 132 5.76 -13.94 -0.43
N ALA A 133 5.30 -15.16 -0.74
CA ALA A 133 5.72 -15.87 -1.95
C ALA A 133 5.37 -15.09 -3.23
N ALA A 134 4.17 -14.48 -3.30
CA ALA A 134 3.76 -13.65 -4.44
C ALA A 134 4.62 -12.40 -4.59
N LEU A 135 4.99 -11.74 -3.49
CA LEU A 135 5.87 -10.56 -3.53
C LEU A 135 7.29 -10.88 -4.01
N ILE A 136 7.77 -12.10 -3.74
CA ILE A 136 9.14 -12.51 -4.08
C ILE A 136 9.25 -13.09 -5.49
N ALA A 137 8.25 -13.81 -5.95
CA ALA A 137 8.28 -14.58 -7.20
C ALA A 137 7.01 -14.39 -8.05
N GLY A 138 6.31 -13.27 -7.87
CA GLY A 138 5.11 -12.97 -8.63
C GLY A 138 5.35 -12.11 -9.88
N PRO A 139 4.30 -11.97 -10.72
CA PRO A 139 4.40 -11.26 -11.99
C PRO A 139 4.83 -9.79 -11.87
N ALA A 140 4.52 -9.09 -10.78
CA ALA A 140 4.98 -7.71 -10.60
C ALA A 140 6.51 -7.60 -10.54
N ARG A 141 7.16 -8.58 -9.93
CA ARG A 141 8.62 -8.66 -9.90
C ARG A 141 9.19 -9.07 -11.25
N ASP A 142 8.62 -10.11 -11.86
CA ASP A 142 9.09 -10.63 -13.15
C ASP A 142 9.04 -9.56 -14.25
N CYS A 143 8.04 -8.68 -14.21
CA CYS A 143 7.91 -7.54 -15.12
C CYS A 143 8.72 -6.31 -14.70
N GLY A 144 9.47 -6.35 -13.59
CA GLY A 144 10.25 -5.21 -13.10
C GLY A 144 9.42 -4.04 -12.56
N LEU A 145 8.14 -4.27 -12.25
CA LEU A 145 7.26 -3.26 -11.65
C LEU A 145 7.53 -3.12 -10.14
N LEU A 146 7.88 -4.23 -9.50
CA LEU A 146 8.22 -4.30 -8.08
C LEU A 146 9.67 -4.78 -7.92
N LEU A 147 10.46 -4.06 -7.15
CA LEU A 147 11.85 -4.35 -6.87
C LEU A 147 12.00 -4.62 -5.36
N LEU A 148 12.85 -5.59 -5.02
CA LEU A 148 13.23 -5.91 -3.65
C LEU A 148 14.56 -5.25 -3.32
N ASP A 149 14.64 -4.60 -2.16
CA ASP A 149 15.84 -3.91 -1.69
C ASP A 149 16.24 -4.46 -0.32
N GLY A 150 17.49 -4.89 -0.17
CA GLY A 150 17.98 -5.43 1.11
C GLY A 150 18.30 -6.93 1.09
N GLU A 151 19.13 -7.38 0.17
CA GLU A 151 19.55 -8.80 0.01
C GLU A 151 20.07 -9.48 1.27
N THR A 152 20.53 -8.69 2.27
CA THR A 152 21.08 -9.21 3.54
C THR A 152 20.05 -9.27 4.67
N ARG A 153 18.81 -8.83 4.42
CA ARG A 153 17.75 -8.83 5.45
C ARG A 153 16.87 -10.06 5.35
N PRO A 154 16.22 -10.48 6.46
CA PRO A 154 15.14 -11.47 6.39
C PRO A 154 14.06 -11.02 5.41
N LEU A 155 13.45 -11.98 4.68
CA LEU A 155 12.46 -11.68 3.65
C LEU A 155 11.32 -10.73 4.09
N PRO A 156 10.73 -10.89 5.30
CA PRO A 156 9.69 -9.94 5.75
C PRO A 156 10.19 -8.50 5.95
N GLU A 157 11.50 -8.33 6.21
CA GLU A 157 12.12 -6.99 6.40
C GLU A 157 12.62 -6.38 5.10
N THR A 158 12.56 -7.12 4.00
CA THR A 158 12.98 -6.64 2.67
C THR A 158 12.09 -5.48 2.26
N ALA A 159 12.69 -4.36 1.88
CA ALA A 159 11.97 -3.20 1.41
C ALA A 159 11.50 -3.40 -0.03
N LEU A 160 10.26 -2.96 -0.29
CA LEU A 160 9.63 -2.99 -1.59
C LEU A 160 9.67 -1.59 -2.20
N ARG A 161 10.05 -1.51 -3.46
CA ARG A 161 10.03 -0.26 -4.22
C ARG A 161 9.53 -0.48 -5.63
N THR A 162 9.03 0.58 -6.24
CA THR A 162 8.71 0.62 -7.66
C THR A 162 9.66 1.60 -8.37
N PRO A 163 10.02 1.36 -9.64
CA PRO A 163 10.76 2.36 -10.41
C PRO A 163 10.02 3.70 -10.45
N PRO A 164 10.72 4.85 -10.34
CA PRO A 164 10.06 6.16 -10.35
C PRO A 164 9.20 6.41 -11.60
N SER A 165 9.61 5.90 -12.75
CA SER A 165 8.83 5.97 -13.99
C SER A 165 7.49 5.22 -13.88
N VAL A 166 7.47 4.08 -13.19
CA VAL A 166 6.24 3.30 -12.93
C VAL A 166 5.35 4.07 -11.96
N ALA A 167 5.92 4.63 -10.88
CA ALA A 167 5.16 5.43 -9.92
C ALA A 167 4.47 6.61 -10.60
N LEU A 168 5.19 7.37 -11.43
CA LEU A 168 4.65 8.48 -12.21
C LEU A 168 3.56 8.00 -13.19
N ALA A 169 3.79 6.92 -13.92
CA ALA A 169 2.82 6.36 -14.84
C ALA A 169 1.53 5.93 -14.12
N LEU A 170 1.62 5.30 -12.95
CA LEU A 170 0.47 4.95 -12.13
C LEU A 170 -0.32 6.19 -11.69
N ALA A 171 0.38 7.26 -11.33
CA ALA A 171 -0.21 8.53 -10.93
C ALA A 171 -0.78 9.37 -12.10
N GLY A 172 -0.65 8.90 -13.33
CA GLY A 172 -1.21 9.60 -14.48
C GLY A 172 -0.29 10.67 -15.11
N GLN A 173 0.98 10.64 -14.78
CA GLN A 173 1.98 11.56 -15.31
C GLN A 173 2.69 10.97 -16.53
#